data_4a8723df55f59b2ec75e5cdad7af9f0e
#
_entry.id   4a8723df55f59b2ec75e5cdad7af9f0e
#
_cell.length_a   1.000
_cell.length_b   1.000
_cell.length_c   1.000
_cell.angle_alpha   90.00
_cell.angle_beta   90.00
_cell.angle_gamma   90.00
#
_symmetry.space_group_name_H-M   'P 1'
#
loop_
_entity.id
_entity.type
_entity.pdbx_description
1 polymer ?
#
loop_
_entity_poly.entity_id
_entity_poly.type
_entity_poly.pdbx_seq_one_letter_code
_entity_poly.pdbx_strand_id
1 'polypeptide(L)'
;TVIPLLIVIGMALPATKTVVAMKDTTNSDITIKTTGYQWKWGYDYIKGEGEGISFLSTLSTSREAINNLAPKSNTYLMEVDNEMVVPVGKKIRLITTANDVIHAWTIPAFGVKQDAIPGFVRDTWFKAETIGTFRGQCSELCGAEHAFMPIVVKVVSQDDYTAWVAQ
;
A
#
# COMPACT_ATOMS: atom_id res chain seq x y z
N THR A 1 -20.38 30.24 17.28
CA THR A 1 -19.66 30.39 15.98
C THR A 1 -18.17 30.67 16.17
N VAL A 2 -17.78 31.60 17.06
CA VAL A 2 -16.38 32.04 17.24
C VAL A 2 -15.48 30.90 17.72
N ILE A 3 -15.88 30.17 18.76
CA ILE A 3 -15.06 29.05 19.31
C ILE A 3 -14.83 27.95 18.27
N PRO A 4 -15.85 27.42 17.57
CA PRO A 4 -15.60 26.46 16.49
C PRO A 4 -14.70 27.00 15.37
N LEU A 5 -14.84 28.25 15.00
CA LEU A 5 -13.99 28.91 14.01
C LEU A 5 -12.52 28.91 14.44
N LEU A 6 -12.23 29.28 15.67
CA LEU A 6 -10.87 29.28 16.21
C LEU A 6 -10.26 27.87 16.26
N ILE A 7 -11.06 26.85 16.59
CA ILE A 7 -10.64 25.44 16.56
C ILE A 7 -10.25 25.03 15.13
N VAL A 8 -11.10 25.34 14.14
CA VAL A 8 -10.82 25.00 12.74
C VAL A 8 -9.55 25.70 12.24
N ILE A 9 -9.36 26.97 12.53
CA ILE A 9 -8.13 27.71 12.17
C ILE A 9 -6.92 27.08 12.85
N GLY A 10 -7.03 26.78 14.15
CA GLY A 10 -5.95 26.13 14.91
C GLY A 10 -5.56 24.76 14.38
N MET A 11 -6.48 24.01 13.80
CA MET A 11 -6.24 22.72 13.14
C MET A 11 -5.71 22.87 11.73
N ALA A 12 -6.15 23.88 10.98
CA ALA A 12 -5.78 24.06 9.56
C ALA A 12 -4.27 24.32 9.38
N LEU A 13 -3.64 25.06 10.27
CA LEU A 13 -2.21 25.39 10.17
C LEU A 13 -1.31 24.12 10.28
N PRO A 14 -1.40 23.30 11.33
CA PRO A 14 -0.61 22.07 11.40
C PRO A 14 -1.01 21.05 10.33
N ALA A 15 -2.29 20.93 9.98
CA ALA A 15 -2.74 20.06 8.92
C ALA A 15 -2.13 20.40 7.56
N THR A 16 -2.08 21.69 7.19
CA THR A 16 -1.43 22.15 5.96
C THR A 16 0.05 21.77 5.94
N LYS A 17 0.77 21.99 7.04
CA LYS A 17 2.18 21.60 7.18
C LYS A 17 2.37 20.08 6.96
N THR A 18 1.50 19.26 7.56
CA THR A 18 1.53 17.81 7.40
C THR A 18 1.27 17.38 5.95
N VAL A 19 0.26 17.96 5.28
CA VAL A 19 -0.05 17.67 3.88
C VAL A 19 1.14 18.00 2.97
N VAL A 20 1.82 19.12 3.19
CA VAL A 20 3.03 19.48 2.43
C VAL A 20 4.15 18.48 2.67
N ALA A 21 4.37 18.05 3.92
CA ALA A 21 5.37 17.05 4.26
C ALA A 21 5.07 15.68 3.63
N MET A 22 3.81 15.26 3.54
CA MET A 22 3.38 14.03 2.88
C MET A 22 3.66 14.02 1.37
N LYS A 23 3.81 15.18 0.75
CA LYS A 23 4.16 15.32 -0.68
C LYS A 23 5.67 15.22 -0.95
N ASP A 24 6.49 15.29 0.07
CA ASP A 24 7.94 15.22 -0.08
C ASP A 24 8.42 13.77 -0.18
N THR A 25 8.60 13.29 -1.40
CA THR A 25 9.13 11.95 -1.70
C THR A 25 10.66 11.92 -1.89
N THR A 26 11.36 13.02 -1.62
CA THR A 26 12.82 13.09 -1.71
C THR A 26 13.52 12.21 -0.68
N ASN A 27 14.75 11.81 -0.97
CA ASN A 27 15.59 11.00 -0.09
C ASN A 27 14.93 9.67 0.36
N SER A 28 14.17 9.04 -0.54
CA SER A 28 13.61 7.72 -0.30
C SER A 28 14.70 6.65 -0.42
N ASP A 29 14.72 5.70 0.51
CA ASP A 29 15.67 4.58 0.54
C ASP A 29 15.34 3.56 -0.55
N ILE A 30 14.05 3.26 -0.73
CA ILE A 30 13.54 2.31 -1.71
C ILE A 30 12.38 2.95 -2.47
N THR A 31 12.30 2.69 -3.78
CA THR A 31 11.16 3.09 -4.60
C THR A 31 10.51 1.87 -5.21
N ILE A 32 9.22 1.71 -4.99
CA ILE A 32 8.40 0.61 -5.48
C ILE A 32 7.29 1.20 -6.36
N LYS A 33 7.20 0.72 -7.60
CA LYS A 33 6.06 0.99 -8.46
C LYS A 33 4.95 -0.01 -8.15
N THR A 34 3.76 0.51 -7.93
CA THR A 34 2.56 -0.26 -7.64
C THR A 34 1.56 -0.07 -8.77
N THR A 35 1.18 -1.15 -9.42
CA THR A 35 0.24 -1.12 -10.55
C THR A 35 -1.03 -1.87 -10.18
N GLY A 36 -2.19 -1.19 -10.26
CA GLY A 36 -3.50 -1.80 -10.08
C GLY A 36 -3.98 -2.50 -11.34
N TYR A 37 -4.55 -3.68 -11.17
CA TYR A 37 -5.23 -4.49 -12.20
C TYR A 37 -6.57 -4.98 -11.67
N GLN A 38 -7.49 -5.34 -12.51
CA GLN A 38 -8.72 -6.07 -12.16
C GLN A 38 -8.41 -7.58 -12.04
N TRP A 39 -8.29 -8.20 -10.88
CA TRP A 39 -8.30 -7.62 -9.52
C TRP A 39 -7.09 -8.16 -8.77
N LYS A 40 -5.98 -7.45 -8.85
CA LYS A 40 -4.69 -7.79 -8.22
C LYS A 40 -3.78 -6.57 -8.19
N TRP A 41 -2.67 -6.68 -7.48
CA TRP A 41 -1.61 -5.67 -7.49
C TRP A 41 -0.34 -6.21 -8.14
N GLY A 42 0.36 -5.37 -8.89
CA GLY A 42 1.73 -5.61 -9.33
C GLY A 42 2.71 -4.72 -8.57
N TYR A 43 3.83 -5.27 -8.18
CA TYR A 43 4.90 -4.55 -7.50
C TYR A 43 6.20 -4.68 -8.27
N ASP A 44 6.82 -3.55 -8.60
CA ASP A 44 8.13 -3.46 -9.24
C ASP A 44 9.05 -2.63 -8.34
N TYR A 45 10.12 -3.22 -7.82
CA TYR A 45 11.15 -2.51 -7.06
C TYR A 45 12.08 -1.85 -8.06
N ILE A 46 12.00 -0.52 -8.19
CA ILE A 46 12.65 0.22 -9.27
C ILE A 46 13.86 1.04 -8.83
N LYS A 47 14.11 1.15 -7.52
CA LYS A 47 15.29 1.83 -6.97
C LYS A 47 15.55 1.38 -5.53
N GLY A 48 16.83 1.23 -5.19
CA GLY A 48 17.30 0.84 -3.86
C GLY A 48 17.57 -0.65 -3.77
N GLU A 49 17.76 -1.14 -2.56
CA GLU A 49 17.96 -2.58 -2.33
C GLU A 49 16.72 -3.35 -2.77
N GLY A 50 16.92 -4.38 -3.60
CA GLY A 50 15.85 -5.13 -4.25
C GLY A 50 15.49 -4.64 -5.66
N GLU A 51 16.21 -3.67 -6.21
CA GLU A 51 15.99 -3.19 -7.58
C GLU A 51 15.98 -4.35 -8.59
N GLY A 52 14.94 -4.40 -9.43
CA GLY A 52 14.71 -5.45 -10.42
C GLY A 52 13.74 -6.55 -9.96
N ILE A 53 13.39 -6.61 -8.68
CA ILE A 53 12.36 -7.54 -8.20
C ILE A 53 10.99 -7.08 -8.71
N SER A 54 10.25 -8.02 -9.32
CA SER A 54 8.90 -7.76 -9.85
C SER A 54 8.01 -8.98 -9.65
N PHE A 55 6.78 -8.76 -9.18
CA PHE A 55 5.81 -9.83 -8.97
C PHE A 55 4.37 -9.32 -8.94
N LEU A 56 3.44 -10.24 -9.12
CA LEU A 56 2.01 -10.02 -8.90
C LEU A 56 1.62 -10.52 -7.50
N SER A 57 0.68 -9.83 -6.90
CA SER A 57 0.10 -10.13 -5.60
C SER A 57 -1.40 -10.33 -5.77
N THR A 58 -1.87 -11.55 -5.53
CA THR A 58 -3.27 -11.95 -5.72
C THR A 58 -3.88 -12.47 -4.44
N LEU A 59 -5.21 -12.41 -4.34
CA LEU A 59 -5.94 -12.95 -3.19
C LEU A 59 -5.65 -14.44 -3.02
N SER A 60 -5.24 -14.85 -1.83
CA SER A 60 -5.00 -16.26 -1.48
C SER A 60 -6.21 -16.97 -0.85
N THR A 61 -7.29 -16.23 -0.52
CA THR A 61 -8.52 -16.84 0.01
C THR A 61 -9.15 -17.78 -1.01
N SER A 62 -9.40 -19.03 -0.61
CA SER A 62 -9.94 -20.04 -1.52
C SER A 62 -11.38 -19.73 -1.97
N ARG A 63 -11.73 -20.16 -3.17
CA ARG A 63 -13.10 -20.02 -3.70
C ARG A 63 -14.14 -20.76 -2.85
N GLU A 64 -13.76 -21.86 -2.19
CA GLU A 64 -14.63 -22.58 -1.26
C GLU A 64 -14.99 -21.73 -0.07
N ALA A 65 -14.01 -21.02 0.53
CA ALA A 65 -14.27 -20.10 1.65
C ALA A 65 -15.12 -18.90 1.21
N ILE A 66 -14.88 -18.36 0.01
CA ILE A 66 -15.69 -17.28 -0.58
C ILE A 66 -17.14 -17.73 -0.76
N ASN A 67 -17.37 -18.93 -1.25
CA ASN A 67 -18.69 -19.49 -1.50
C ASN A 67 -19.35 -20.11 -0.25
N ASN A 68 -18.79 -19.91 0.94
CA ASN A 68 -19.26 -20.48 2.22
C ASN A 68 -19.26 -22.02 2.26
N LEU A 69 -18.42 -22.67 1.48
CA LEU A 69 -18.22 -24.13 1.45
C LEU A 69 -17.06 -24.58 2.36
N ALA A 70 -16.25 -23.65 2.87
CA ALA A 70 -15.18 -23.88 3.82
C ALA A 70 -15.19 -22.80 4.93
N PRO A 71 -14.61 -23.08 6.11
CA PRO A 71 -14.47 -22.09 7.19
C PRO A 71 -13.68 -20.86 6.74
N LYS A 72 -14.07 -19.68 7.21
CA LYS A 72 -13.37 -18.43 7.00
C LYS A 72 -12.29 -18.24 8.06
N SER A 73 -11.10 -17.82 7.64
CA SER A 73 -10.02 -17.45 8.56
C SER A 73 -10.28 -16.08 9.21
N ASN A 74 -9.52 -15.76 10.26
CA ASN A 74 -9.54 -14.43 10.89
C ASN A 74 -9.05 -13.32 9.95
N THR A 75 -8.35 -13.68 8.86
CA THR A 75 -7.82 -12.78 7.83
C THR A 75 -8.52 -13.00 6.48
N TYR A 76 -9.78 -13.43 6.54
CA TYR A 76 -10.62 -13.66 5.36
C TYR A 76 -10.63 -12.45 4.42
N LEU A 77 -10.33 -12.67 3.14
CA LEU A 77 -10.15 -11.68 2.08
C LEU A 77 -9.01 -10.65 2.32
N MET A 78 -8.09 -10.92 3.23
CA MET A 78 -7.01 -10.01 3.61
C MET A 78 -5.61 -10.66 3.52
N GLU A 79 -5.50 -11.79 2.81
CA GLU A 79 -4.24 -12.50 2.58
C GLU A 79 -3.95 -12.57 1.08
N VAL A 80 -2.66 -12.53 0.74
CA VAL A 80 -2.17 -12.62 -0.64
C VAL A 80 -1.15 -13.76 -0.78
N ASP A 81 -0.92 -14.18 -2.01
CA ASP A 81 0.11 -15.16 -2.37
C ASP A 81 1.53 -14.58 -2.27
N ASN A 82 1.73 -13.31 -2.64
CA ASN A 82 3.01 -12.61 -2.60
C ASN A 82 2.87 -11.27 -1.88
N GLU A 83 3.45 -11.17 -0.68
CA GLU A 83 3.43 -9.95 0.12
C GLU A 83 4.47 -8.93 -0.39
N MET A 84 4.17 -7.64 -0.32
CA MET A 84 5.18 -6.60 -0.50
C MET A 84 6.08 -6.55 0.74
N VAL A 85 7.38 -6.78 0.59
CA VAL A 85 8.33 -6.81 1.72
C VAL A 85 9.12 -5.52 1.77
N VAL A 86 9.25 -4.92 2.95
CA VAL A 86 10.04 -3.69 3.16
C VAL A 86 10.79 -3.74 4.49
N PRO A 87 11.97 -3.11 4.60
CA PRO A 87 12.70 -3.03 5.85
C PRO A 87 12.12 -1.95 6.78
N VAL A 88 12.15 -2.22 8.09
CA VAL A 88 11.72 -1.28 9.12
C VAL A 88 12.59 -0.02 9.12
N GLY A 89 11.99 1.12 9.40
CA GLY A 89 12.68 2.40 9.57
C GLY A 89 13.16 3.07 8.27
N LYS A 90 12.91 2.47 7.11
CA LYS A 90 13.27 3.04 5.80
C LYS A 90 12.12 3.82 5.19
N LYS A 91 12.45 4.88 4.47
CA LYS A 91 11.48 5.68 3.71
C LYS A 91 11.20 5.00 2.38
N ILE A 92 9.99 4.51 2.21
CA ILE A 92 9.54 3.81 1.01
C ILE A 92 8.72 4.78 0.17
N ARG A 93 9.20 5.07 -1.03
CA ARG A 93 8.43 5.81 -2.04
C ARG A 93 7.58 4.83 -2.84
N LEU A 94 6.29 5.10 -2.93
CA LEU A 94 5.38 4.39 -3.81
C LEU A 94 5.08 5.23 -5.03
N ILE A 95 5.23 4.65 -6.21
CA ILE A 95 4.77 5.21 -7.47
C ILE A 95 3.55 4.39 -7.89
N THR A 96 2.37 5.02 -7.94
CA THR A 96 1.11 4.33 -8.22
C THR A 96 0.58 4.65 -9.61
N THR A 97 0.12 3.63 -10.29
CA THR A 97 -0.60 3.69 -11.57
C THR A 97 -1.55 2.51 -11.70
N ALA A 98 -2.36 2.47 -12.73
CA ALA A 98 -3.21 1.33 -13.05
C ALA A 98 -3.13 0.99 -14.53
N ASN A 99 -3.43 -0.27 -14.87
CA ASN A 99 -3.38 -0.78 -16.24
C ASN A 99 -4.75 -0.72 -16.94
N ASP A 100 -5.83 -0.68 -16.18
CA ASP A 100 -7.20 -0.86 -16.69
C ASP A 100 -8.18 0.22 -16.20
N VAL A 101 -8.60 0.16 -14.96
CA VAL A 101 -9.52 1.12 -14.33
C VAL A 101 -8.85 1.83 -13.15
N ILE A 102 -9.54 2.78 -12.54
CA ILE A 102 -9.02 3.43 -11.33
C ILE A 102 -9.10 2.47 -10.15
N HIS A 103 -8.00 2.35 -9.41
CA HIS A 103 -7.86 1.68 -8.13
C HIS A 103 -7.31 2.67 -7.09
N ALA A 104 -7.25 2.30 -5.82
CA ALA A 104 -6.50 3.06 -4.82
C ALA A 104 -5.74 2.14 -3.88
N TRP A 105 -4.44 2.36 -3.78
CA TRP A 105 -3.57 1.64 -2.85
C TRP A 105 -3.68 2.27 -1.46
N THR A 106 -4.12 1.49 -0.49
CA THR A 106 -4.43 2.02 0.85
C THR A 106 -3.98 1.07 1.93
N ILE A 107 -3.18 1.57 2.89
CA ILE A 107 -2.91 0.90 4.17
C ILE A 107 -3.20 1.90 5.29
N PRO A 108 -4.30 1.73 6.03
CA PRO A 108 -4.70 2.65 7.08
C PRO A 108 -3.64 2.84 8.17
N ALA A 109 -2.94 1.76 8.54
CA ALA A 109 -1.90 1.80 9.56
C ALA A 109 -0.70 2.67 9.19
N PHE A 110 -0.45 2.91 7.91
CA PHE A 110 0.60 3.82 7.41
C PHE A 110 0.09 5.23 7.14
N GLY A 111 -1.21 5.47 7.30
CA GLY A 111 -1.85 6.74 6.94
C GLY A 111 -1.80 7.03 5.43
N VAL A 112 -1.66 6.00 4.58
CA VAL A 112 -1.52 6.14 3.14
C VAL A 112 -2.79 5.73 2.42
N LYS A 113 -3.26 6.60 1.56
CA LYS A 113 -4.24 6.33 0.50
C LYS A 113 -3.80 7.08 -0.75
N GLN A 114 -3.53 6.35 -1.83
CA GLN A 114 -3.10 6.94 -3.10
C GLN A 114 -3.82 6.26 -4.27
N ASP A 115 -4.51 7.05 -5.06
CA ASP A 115 -5.17 6.57 -6.28
C ASP A 115 -4.15 6.07 -7.30
N ALA A 116 -4.51 4.97 -7.94
CA ALA A 116 -3.82 4.37 -9.07
C ALA A 116 -4.69 4.54 -10.32
N ILE A 117 -4.32 5.51 -11.16
CA ILE A 117 -5.15 5.97 -12.28
C ILE A 117 -4.47 5.58 -13.60
N PRO A 118 -5.19 4.93 -14.55
CA PRO A 118 -4.65 4.62 -15.87
C PRO A 118 -4.13 5.86 -16.59
N GLY A 119 -2.92 5.77 -17.15
CA GLY A 119 -2.28 6.87 -17.87
C GLY A 119 -1.69 7.98 -16.98
N PHE A 120 -1.84 7.89 -15.67
CA PHE A 120 -1.23 8.82 -14.72
C PHE A 120 -0.25 8.09 -13.81
N VAL A 121 0.78 8.83 -13.38
CA VAL A 121 1.74 8.38 -12.38
C VAL A 121 1.62 9.33 -11.19
N ARG A 122 1.33 8.76 -10.03
CA ARG A 122 1.28 9.49 -8.76
C ARG A 122 2.27 8.90 -7.80
N ASP A 123 2.74 9.68 -6.86
CA ASP A 123 3.65 9.20 -5.84
C ASP A 123 3.23 9.64 -4.44
N THR A 124 3.58 8.81 -3.50
CA THR A 124 3.46 9.02 -2.06
C THR A 124 4.62 8.31 -1.37
N TRP A 125 4.68 8.39 -0.06
CA TRP A 125 5.67 7.65 0.72
C TRP A 125 5.11 7.24 2.07
N PHE A 126 5.74 6.23 2.66
CA PHE A 126 5.54 5.86 4.06
C PHE A 126 6.87 5.42 4.69
N LYS A 127 6.85 5.38 6.01
CA LYS A 127 7.94 4.84 6.83
C LYS A 127 7.32 3.99 7.92
N ALA A 128 7.54 2.69 7.88
CA ALA A 128 7.07 1.78 8.92
C ALA A 128 8.08 1.75 10.06
N GLU A 129 7.65 2.03 11.28
CA GLU A 129 8.51 2.12 12.47
C GLU A 129 8.53 0.82 13.29
N THR A 130 7.66 -0.14 12.97
CA THR A 130 7.56 -1.43 13.66
C THR A 130 7.54 -2.59 12.68
N ILE A 131 8.21 -3.68 13.05
CA ILE A 131 8.16 -4.96 12.32
C ILE A 131 6.76 -5.58 12.48
N GLY A 132 6.22 -6.15 11.40
CA GLY A 132 4.92 -6.80 11.41
C GLY A 132 4.29 -6.89 10.03
N THR A 133 3.09 -7.45 9.97
CA THR A 133 2.29 -7.57 8.76
C THR A 133 1.16 -6.54 8.80
N PHE A 134 1.15 -5.64 7.82
CA PHE A 134 0.18 -4.56 7.70
C PHE A 134 -0.74 -4.82 6.50
N ARG A 135 -2.03 -4.61 6.69
CA ARG A 135 -3.05 -4.93 5.71
C ARG A 135 -3.84 -3.72 5.27
N GLY A 136 -4.23 -3.75 4.03
CA GLY A 136 -5.10 -2.76 3.42
C GLY A 136 -5.88 -3.36 2.28
N GLN A 137 -6.62 -2.51 1.58
CA GLN A 137 -7.47 -2.93 0.47
C GLN A 137 -7.48 -1.86 -0.61
N CYS A 138 -7.87 -2.25 -1.83
CA CYS A 138 -8.29 -1.29 -2.83
C CYS A 138 -9.43 -0.44 -2.27
N SER A 139 -9.30 0.88 -2.31
CA SER A 139 -10.29 1.80 -1.75
C SER A 139 -10.91 2.74 -2.79
N GLU A 140 -10.83 2.37 -4.08
CA GLU A 140 -11.59 2.95 -5.18
C GLU A 140 -12.37 1.85 -5.90
N LEU A 141 -13.68 2.03 -6.10
CA LEU A 141 -14.52 1.01 -6.72
C LEU A 141 -14.04 0.69 -8.14
N CYS A 142 -13.55 -0.53 -8.34
CA CYS A 142 -12.87 -0.95 -9.57
C CYS A 142 -13.56 -2.11 -10.31
N GLY A 143 -14.78 -2.48 -9.93
CA GLY A 143 -15.57 -3.51 -10.60
C GLY A 143 -16.05 -4.64 -9.69
N ALA A 144 -16.42 -5.77 -10.25
CA ALA A 144 -17.12 -6.85 -9.57
C ALA A 144 -16.32 -7.51 -8.42
N GLU A 145 -15.01 -7.63 -8.57
CA GLU A 145 -14.14 -8.23 -7.55
C GLU A 145 -13.32 -7.17 -6.78
N HIS A 146 -13.85 -5.95 -6.65
CA HIS A 146 -13.21 -4.86 -5.89
C HIS A 146 -12.78 -5.27 -4.47
N ALA A 147 -13.58 -6.07 -3.78
CA ALA A 147 -13.28 -6.56 -2.43
C ALA A 147 -12.23 -7.71 -2.40
N PHE A 148 -11.81 -8.22 -3.55
CA PHE A 148 -10.96 -9.41 -3.67
C PHE A 148 -9.52 -9.09 -4.11
N MET A 149 -9.07 -7.86 -3.91
CA MET A 149 -7.69 -7.42 -4.18
C MET A 149 -7.07 -6.71 -2.96
N PRO A 150 -6.79 -7.47 -1.89
CA PRO A 150 -6.18 -6.92 -0.70
C PRO A 150 -4.73 -6.51 -0.93
N ILE A 151 -4.21 -5.74 0.02
CA ILE A 151 -2.82 -5.30 0.07
C ILE A 151 -2.22 -5.83 1.36
N VAL A 152 -1.08 -6.52 1.26
CA VAL A 152 -0.33 -6.99 2.42
C VAL A 152 1.10 -6.51 2.31
N VAL A 153 1.56 -5.78 3.34
CA VAL A 153 2.94 -5.33 3.48
C VAL A 153 3.57 -6.00 4.68
N LYS A 154 4.64 -6.72 4.45
CA LYS A 154 5.46 -7.34 5.49
C LYS A 154 6.65 -6.46 5.79
N VAL A 155 6.65 -5.88 6.97
CA VAL A 155 7.77 -5.08 7.48
C VAL A 155 8.70 -6.00 8.26
N VAL A 156 9.96 -6.06 7.86
CA VAL A 156 10.96 -6.97 8.43
C VAL A 156 12.20 -6.22 8.91
N SER A 157 13.11 -6.92 9.60
CA SER A 157 14.43 -6.36 9.90
C SER A 157 15.24 -6.10 8.63
N GLN A 158 16.30 -5.29 8.71
CA GLN A 158 17.16 -5.06 7.56
C GLN A 158 17.82 -6.37 7.08
N ASP A 159 18.25 -7.21 8.01
CA ASP A 159 18.92 -8.47 7.69
C ASP A 159 17.96 -9.46 7.00
N ASP A 160 16.72 -9.56 7.50
CA ASP A 160 15.69 -10.38 6.86
C ASP A 160 15.30 -9.85 5.48
N TYR A 161 15.31 -8.51 5.32
CA TYR A 161 15.04 -7.89 4.03
C TYR A 161 16.14 -8.23 3.02
N THR A 162 17.40 -8.09 3.40
CA THR A 162 18.54 -8.45 2.56
C THR A 162 18.52 -9.94 2.20
N ALA A 163 18.17 -10.81 3.14
CA ALA A 163 18.00 -12.23 2.87
C ALA A 163 16.84 -12.53 1.90
N TRP A 164 15.74 -11.78 1.99
CA TRP A 164 14.62 -11.89 1.05
C TRP A 164 15.00 -11.43 -0.36
N VAL A 165 15.75 -10.34 -0.48
CA VAL A 165 16.24 -9.82 -1.78
C VAL A 165 17.16 -10.82 -2.49
N ALA A 166 17.87 -11.66 -1.73
CA ALA A 166 18.83 -12.64 -2.27
C ALA A 166 18.18 -13.96 -2.77
N GLN A 167 16.87 -14.14 -2.61
CA GLN A 167 16.12 -15.34 -3.05
C GLN A 167 15.74 -15.29 -4.53
#